data_c7c6ae8db2e4a58cb96ad2e5e0ba6e18
#
_entry.id   c7c6ae8db2e4a58cb96ad2e5e0ba6e18
#
_cell.length_a   1.000
_cell.length_b   1.000
_cell.length_c   1.000
_cell.angle_alpha   90.00
_cell.angle_beta   90.00
_cell.angle_gamma   90.00
#
_symmetry.space_group_name_H-M   'P 1'
#
loop_
_entity.id
_entity.type
_entity.pdbx_description
1 polymer ?
#
loop_
_entity_poly.entity_id
_entity_poly.type
_entity_poly.pdbx_seq_one_letter_code
_entity_poly.pdbx_strand_id
1 'polypeptide(L)'
;MNIKNNPNFDWRLVRSFLAVLDQGSLMAAARALNVSQPTLGRHITELESQLASVLFERTGRGLVPTRTALQLAEAARQMQDGALQLSSTLAGAQAQAGGTVRITASVPVAVQLLPPILLALRLALPDIQIEVVSSNQVSNLLRREADIAIRMMRPDQTSLVARKLGDVPVGAFAHRHYLARRGTPAQPTELLKHELIGSDTDPAIRQGFEAMGYLVPREAFALRSDDLMVQWQAVRAGLGIGFVAEYQACMDPDVLPVLVGQLQIRPLPVWLAVHREIRTSRRIRSVFDFLAAALPEALAPPSCLRLRDYSAAANFQSHAQGL
;
A
#
# COMPACT_ATOMS: atom_id res chain seq x y z
N MET A 1 -6.71 -31.42 -30.29
CA MET A 1 -5.70 -32.00 -29.41
C MET A 1 -6.38 -32.18 -28.04
N ASN A 2 -6.74 -33.43 -27.71
CA ASN A 2 -7.53 -33.76 -26.53
C ASN A 2 -6.66 -33.60 -25.26
N ILE A 3 -6.79 -32.51 -24.55
CA ILE A 3 -6.34 -32.41 -23.16
C ILE A 3 -7.27 -33.33 -22.37
N LYS A 4 -6.83 -34.54 -22.08
CA LYS A 4 -7.53 -35.41 -21.11
C LYS A 4 -7.56 -34.63 -19.80
N ASN A 5 -8.74 -34.12 -19.43
CA ASN A 5 -9.03 -33.59 -18.12
C ASN A 5 -8.68 -34.65 -17.09
N ASN A 6 -7.46 -34.62 -16.56
CA ASN A 6 -7.12 -35.36 -15.36
C ASN A 6 -7.21 -34.40 -14.19
N PRO A 7 -8.32 -34.39 -13.42
CA PRO A 7 -8.52 -33.45 -12.31
C PRO A 7 -7.64 -33.75 -11.08
N ASN A 8 -6.81 -34.77 -11.13
CA ASN A 8 -5.96 -35.22 -10.03
C ASN A 8 -4.54 -34.61 -10.11
N PHE A 9 -4.42 -33.29 -9.91
CA PHE A 9 -3.12 -32.71 -9.61
C PHE A 9 -2.71 -33.14 -8.18
N ASP A 10 -1.52 -33.74 -8.06
CA ASP A 10 -0.92 -33.95 -6.74
C ASP A 10 -0.48 -32.59 -6.18
N TRP A 11 -1.13 -32.17 -5.09
CA TRP A 11 -0.83 -30.93 -4.38
C TRP A 11 0.66 -30.79 -4.03
N ARG A 12 1.35 -31.90 -3.77
CA ARG A 12 2.81 -31.87 -3.47
C ARG A 12 3.63 -31.35 -4.64
N LEU A 13 3.25 -31.67 -5.88
CA LEU A 13 3.93 -31.20 -7.08
C LEU A 13 3.71 -29.70 -7.27
N VAL A 14 2.49 -29.22 -7.09
CA VAL A 14 2.15 -27.79 -7.18
C VAL A 14 2.88 -26.99 -6.10
N ARG A 15 2.93 -27.48 -4.86
CA ARG A 15 3.70 -26.84 -3.78
C ARG A 15 5.20 -26.78 -4.08
N SER A 16 5.74 -27.85 -4.68
CA SER A 16 7.15 -27.90 -5.09
C SER A 16 7.44 -26.89 -6.21
N PHE A 17 6.54 -26.75 -7.16
CA PHE A 17 6.62 -25.77 -8.23
C PHE A 17 6.64 -24.33 -7.69
N LEU A 18 5.70 -23.98 -6.80
CA LEU A 18 5.65 -22.65 -6.19
C LEU A 18 6.92 -22.35 -5.40
N ALA A 19 7.43 -23.31 -4.63
CA ALA A 19 8.67 -23.11 -3.88
C ALA A 19 9.87 -22.84 -4.80
N VAL A 20 9.98 -23.53 -5.94
CA VAL A 20 11.06 -23.28 -6.92
C VAL A 20 10.89 -21.91 -7.57
N LEU A 21 9.66 -21.52 -7.89
CA LEU A 21 9.35 -20.22 -8.48
C LEU A 21 9.74 -19.06 -7.54
N ASP A 22 9.41 -19.19 -6.25
CA ASP A 22 9.66 -18.15 -5.25
C ASP A 22 11.13 -18.07 -4.82
N GLN A 23 11.83 -19.22 -4.77
CA GLN A 23 13.22 -19.29 -4.31
C GLN A 23 14.26 -19.15 -5.44
N GLY A 24 13.85 -19.25 -6.71
CA GLY A 24 14.73 -19.16 -7.88
C GLY A 24 15.75 -20.28 -8.04
N SER A 25 15.80 -21.26 -7.11
CA SER A 25 16.71 -22.40 -7.20
C SER A 25 16.17 -23.66 -6.52
N LEU A 26 16.48 -24.83 -7.10
CA LEU A 26 16.08 -26.14 -6.53
C LEU A 26 16.67 -26.35 -5.12
N MET A 27 17.89 -25.87 -4.87
CA MET A 27 18.54 -26.05 -3.57
C MET A 27 17.85 -25.22 -2.47
N ALA A 28 17.54 -23.95 -2.75
CA ALA A 28 16.85 -23.07 -1.79
C ALA A 28 15.41 -23.56 -1.54
N ALA A 29 14.69 -23.94 -2.59
CA ALA A 29 13.35 -24.48 -2.49
C ALA A 29 13.30 -25.82 -1.73
N ALA A 30 14.28 -26.71 -1.92
CA ALA A 30 14.38 -27.96 -1.18
C ALA A 30 14.58 -27.73 0.32
N ARG A 31 15.41 -26.76 0.69
CA ARG A 31 15.58 -26.34 2.10
C ARG A 31 14.27 -25.78 2.66
N ALA A 32 13.59 -24.89 1.93
CA ALA A 32 12.34 -24.29 2.36
C ALA A 32 11.22 -25.32 2.59
N LEU A 33 11.20 -26.39 1.80
CA LEU A 33 10.22 -27.46 1.92
C LEU A 33 10.67 -28.63 2.81
N ASN A 34 11.89 -28.59 3.34
CA ASN A 34 12.51 -29.67 4.11
C ASN A 34 12.51 -31.03 3.38
N VAL A 35 12.87 -31.01 2.10
CA VAL A 35 13.01 -32.20 1.23
C VAL A 35 14.40 -32.24 0.60
N SER A 36 14.78 -33.40 0.04
CA SER A 36 16.03 -33.47 -0.72
C SER A 36 15.92 -32.79 -2.09
N GLN A 37 17.01 -32.17 -2.57
CA GLN A 37 17.05 -31.57 -3.91
C GLN A 37 16.68 -32.56 -5.04
N PRO A 38 17.14 -33.84 -5.05
CA PRO A 38 16.70 -34.81 -6.04
C PRO A 38 15.20 -35.08 -6.02
N THR A 39 14.59 -35.11 -4.81
CA THR A 39 13.14 -35.28 -4.67
C THR A 39 12.40 -34.11 -5.28
N LEU A 40 12.85 -32.90 -4.98
CA LEU A 40 12.25 -31.69 -5.54
C LEU A 40 12.37 -31.64 -7.07
N GLY A 41 13.54 -32.01 -7.60
CA GLY A 41 13.76 -32.13 -9.05
C GLY A 41 12.79 -33.11 -9.72
N ARG A 42 12.57 -34.28 -9.09
CA ARG A 42 11.57 -35.25 -9.59
C ARG A 42 10.16 -34.68 -9.57
N HIS A 43 9.74 -33.97 -8.53
CA HIS A 43 8.44 -33.32 -8.46
C HIS A 43 8.22 -32.34 -9.62
N ILE A 44 9.25 -31.54 -9.95
CA ILE A 44 9.15 -30.60 -11.08
C ILE A 44 9.02 -31.35 -12.40
N THR A 45 9.88 -32.33 -12.65
CA THR A 45 9.82 -33.15 -13.89
C THR A 45 8.49 -33.90 -14.03
N GLU A 46 7.93 -34.40 -12.95
CA GLU A 46 6.64 -35.06 -12.91
C GLU A 46 5.51 -34.07 -13.27
N LEU A 47 5.52 -32.87 -12.68
CA LEU A 47 4.53 -31.82 -13.00
C LEU A 47 4.62 -31.38 -14.45
N GLU A 48 5.84 -31.16 -14.98
CA GLU A 48 6.08 -30.82 -16.36
C GLU A 48 5.56 -31.90 -17.34
N SER A 49 5.75 -33.18 -16.96
CA SER A 49 5.23 -34.32 -17.71
C SER A 49 3.70 -34.36 -17.70
N GLN A 50 3.06 -34.15 -16.53
CA GLN A 50 1.60 -34.10 -16.42
C GLN A 50 0.97 -32.96 -17.21
N LEU A 51 1.64 -31.82 -17.28
CA LEU A 51 1.22 -30.63 -18.01
C LEU A 51 1.63 -30.62 -19.48
N ALA A 52 2.48 -31.58 -19.90
CA ALA A 52 3.12 -31.60 -21.24
C ALA A 52 3.78 -30.25 -21.56
N SER A 53 4.39 -29.60 -20.57
CA SER A 53 4.95 -28.25 -20.70
C SER A 53 6.17 -28.08 -19.81
N VAL A 54 7.21 -27.44 -20.33
CA VAL A 54 8.39 -27.04 -19.54
C VAL A 54 8.05 -25.83 -18.70
N LEU A 55 8.32 -25.90 -17.40
CA LEU A 55 8.05 -24.82 -16.45
C LEU A 55 9.31 -24.01 -16.13
N PHE A 56 10.49 -24.66 -16.16
CA PHE A 56 11.75 -23.98 -15.85
C PHE A 56 12.81 -24.27 -16.87
N GLU A 57 13.54 -23.24 -17.28
CA GLU A 57 14.73 -23.34 -18.12
C GLU A 57 15.99 -23.24 -17.28
N ARG A 58 16.99 -24.09 -17.56
CA ARG A 58 18.30 -24.00 -16.94
C ARG A 58 19.17 -23.01 -17.68
N THR A 59 19.63 -22.00 -16.98
CA THR A 59 20.58 -21.01 -17.49
C THR A 59 21.86 -21.04 -16.69
N GLY A 60 22.92 -20.42 -17.17
CA GLY A 60 24.18 -20.28 -16.42
C GLY A 60 24.03 -19.51 -15.08
N ARG A 61 22.88 -18.86 -14.86
CA ARG A 61 22.56 -18.10 -13.63
C ARG A 61 21.54 -18.80 -12.72
N GLY A 62 21.11 -20.01 -13.07
CA GLY A 62 20.12 -20.76 -12.28
C GLY A 62 18.88 -21.18 -13.08
N LEU A 63 17.77 -21.37 -12.40
CA LEU A 63 16.47 -21.71 -13.00
C LEU A 63 15.68 -20.44 -13.28
N VAL A 64 15.19 -20.33 -14.51
CA VAL A 64 14.34 -19.22 -14.96
C VAL A 64 12.96 -19.77 -15.30
N PRO A 65 11.87 -19.19 -14.76
CA PRO A 65 10.52 -19.63 -15.08
C PRO A 65 10.16 -19.28 -16.52
N THR A 66 9.50 -20.22 -17.21
CA THR A 66 8.94 -19.99 -18.54
C THR A 66 7.67 -19.13 -18.46
N ARG A 67 7.20 -18.63 -19.61
CA ARG A 67 5.91 -17.92 -19.69
C ARG A 67 4.75 -18.80 -19.18
N THR A 68 4.78 -20.09 -19.48
CA THR A 68 3.78 -21.06 -19.01
C THR A 68 3.83 -21.19 -17.48
N ALA A 69 5.02 -21.22 -16.87
CA ALA A 69 5.15 -21.25 -15.43
C ALA A 69 4.55 -19.99 -14.77
N LEU A 70 4.79 -18.80 -15.33
CA LEU A 70 4.22 -17.56 -14.80
C LEU A 70 2.69 -17.52 -14.91
N GLN A 71 2.11 -18.07 -15.97
CA GLN A 71 0.66 -18.21 -16.13
C GLN A 71 0.06 -19.23 -15.15
N LEU A 72 0.74 -20.36 -14.95
CA LEU A 72 0.31 -21.40 -14.00
C LEU A 72 0.41 -20.93 -12.54
N ALA A 73 1.35 -20.04 -12.23
CA ALA A 73 1.61 -19.58 -10.88
C ALA A 73 0.37 -19.00 -10.19
N GLU A 74 -0.48 -18.31 -10.93
CA GLU A 74 -1.70 -17.73 -10.38
C GLU A 74 -2.69 -18.80 -9.90
N ALA A 75 -2.98 -19.79 -10.74
CA ALA A 75 -3.85 -20.91 -10.39
C ALA A 75 -3.24 -21.78 -9.27
N ALA A 76 -1.93 -22.00 -9.30
CA ALA A 76 -1.21 -22.74 -8.28
C ALA A 76 -1.26 -22.05 -6.90
N ARG A 77 -1.17 -20.72 -6.86
CA ARG A 77 -1.33 -19.93 -5.61
C ARG A 77 -2.74 -19.99 -5.09
N GLN A 78 -3.76 -19.98 -5.94
CA GLN A 78 -5.16 -20.19 -5.51
C GLN A 78 -5.36 -21.56 -4.87
N MET A 79 -4.72 -22.62 -5.39
CA MET A 79 -4.72 -23.95 -4.76
C MET A 79 -4.01 -23.92 -3.39
N GLN A 80 -2.89 -23.22 -3.27
CA GLN A 80 -2.17 -23.05 -2.01
C GLN A 80 -3.04 -22.37 -0.96
N ASP A 81 -3.76 -21.34 -1.37
CA ASP A 81 -4.68 -20.60 -0.52
C ASP A 81 -5.83 -21.49 -0.05
N GLY A 82 -6.41 -22.31 -0.93
CA GLY A 82 -7.42 -23.30 -0.56
C GLY A 82 -6.91 -24.33 0.45
N ALA A 83 -5.67 -24.83 0.28
CA ALA A 83 -5.05 -25.76 1.20
C ALA A 83 -4.77 -25.11 2.58
N LEU A 84 -4.36 -23.85 2.61
CA LEU A 84 -4.20 -23.06 3.83
C LEU A 84 -5.54 -22.83 4.52
N GLN A 85 -6.62 -22.61 3.75
CA GLN A 85 -7.99 -22.51 4.30
C GLN A 85 -8.46 -23.80 4.98
N LEU A 86 -8.22 -24.96 4.37
CA LEU A 86 -8.54 -26.24 5.01
C LEU A 86 -7.81 -26.36 6.35
N SER A 87 -6.53 -26.01 6.38
CA SER A 87 -5.74 -26.02 7.63
C SER A 87 -6.27 -25.00 8.64
N SER A 88 -6.66 -23.80 8.21
CA SER A 88 -7.20 -22.76 9.08
C SER A 88 -8.61 -23.08 9.58
N THR A 89 -9.44 -23.74 8.76
CA THR A 89 -10.77 -24.19 9.18
C THR A 89 -10.68 -25.27 10.25
N LEU A 90 -9.72 -26.20 10.12
CA LEU A 90 -9.44 -27.21 11.15
C LEU A 90 -8.81 -26.59 12.41
N ALA A 91 -7.93 -25.58 12.25
CA ALA A 91 -7.34 -24.84 13.38
C ALA A 91 -8.34 -23.87 14.03
N GLY A 92 -9.28 -23.32 13.27
CA GLY A 92 -10.35 -22.42 13.76
C GLY A 92 -11.40 -23.11 14.60
N ALA A 93 -11.47 -24.43 14.55
CA ALA A 93 -12.27 -25.24 15.49
C ALA A 93 -11.68 -25.28 16.90
N GLN A 94 -10.40 -24.93 17.07
CA GLN A 94 -9.77 -24.66 18.36
C GLN A 94 -9.61 -23.14 18.49
N ALA A 95 -10.41 -22.55 19.36
CA ALA A 95 -10.53 -21.10 19.63
C ALA A 95 -9.20 -20.48 20.11
N GLN A 96 -8.20 -20.34 19.25
CA GLN A 96 -7.02 -19.55 19.55
C GLN A 96 -7.31 -18.10 19.20
N ALA A 97 -7.47 -17.28 20.24
CA ALA A 97 -7.58 -15.81 20.12
C ALA A 97 -6.26 -15.17 19.67
N GLY A 98 -5.15 -15.91 19.70
CA GLY A 98 -3.80 -15.46 19.35
C GLY A 98 -3.34 -15.88 17.96
N GLY A 99 -2.17 -15.36 17.53
CA GLY A 99 -1.49 -15.66 16.27
C GLY A 99 -1.24 -14.42 15.43
N THR A 100 -0.72 -14.61 14.21
CA THR A 100 -0.33 -13.50 13.34
C THR A 100 -1.52 -12.99 12.52
N VAL A 101 -1.61 -11.64 12.39
CA VAL A 101 -2.49 -10.94 11.44
C VAL A 101 -1.63 -10.05 10.57
N ARG A 102 -1.75 -10.23 9.26
CA ARG A 102 -0.98 -9.49 8.26
C ARG A 102 -1.82 -8.33 7.70
N ILE A 103 -1.32 -7.11 7.87
CA ILE A 103 -1.99 -5.88 7.44
C ILE A 103 -1.22 -5.28 6.27
N THR A 104 -1.90 -4.97 5.17
CA THR A 104 -1.29 -4.20 4.09
C THR A 104 -1.85 -2.78 4.05
N ALA A 105 -0.97 -1.80 3.86
CA ALA A 105 -1.35 -0.40 3.75
C ALA A 105 -0.49 0.33 2.71
N SER A 106 -0.97 1.47 2.20
CA SER A 106 -0.12 2.36 1.41
C SER A 106 1.07 2.85 2.24
N VAL A 107 2.18 3.15 1.57
CA VAL A 107 3.44 3.49 2.25
C VAL A 107 3.28 4.61 3.28
N PRO A 108 2.63 5.75 2.96
CA PRO A 108 2.44 6.81 3.96
C PRO A 108 1.61 6.37 5.17
N VAL A 109 0.56 5.59 4.95
CA VAL A 109 -0.28 5.05 6.04
C VAL A 109 0.52 4.10 6.93
N ALA A 110 1.27 3.17 6.32
CA ALA A 110 2.07 2.19 7.05
C ALA A 110 3.17 2.84 7.90
N VAL A 111 3.81 3.90 7.37
CA VAL A 111 4.95 4.55 8.03
C VAL A 111 4.52 5.59 9.06
N GLN A 112 3.47 6.34 8.78
CA GLN A 112 3.15 7.55 9.55
C GLN A 112 1.88 7.42 10.39
N LEU A 113 0.85 6.71 9.90
CA LEU A 113 -0.44 6.62 10.58
C LEU A 113 -0.56 5.39 11.47
N LEU A 114 -0.09 4.23 10.99
CA LEU A 114 -0.26 2.96 11.69
C LEU A 114 0.54 2.81 12.99
N PRO A 115 1.80 3.27 13.13
CA PRO A 115 2.61 2.94 14.30
C PRO A 115 1.95 3.24 15.65
N PRO A 116 1.38 4.42 15.91
CA PRO A 116 0.69 4.70 17.19
C PRO A 116 -0.58 3.83 17.37
N ILE A 117 -1.29 3.53 16.31
CA ILE A 117 -2.48 2.66 16.33
C ILE A 117 -2.07 1.22 16.66
N LEU A 118 -0.96 0.73 16.09
CA LEU A 118 -0.44 -0.61 16.35
C LEU A 118 0.09 -0.75 17.78
N LEU A 119 0.64 0.32 18.36
CA LEU A 119 0.98 0.32 19.79
C LEU A 119 -0.27 0.10 20.65
N ALA A 120 -1.33 0.86 20.41
CA ALA A 120 -2.59 0.71 21.13
C ALA A 120 -3.22 -0.66 20.92
N LEU A 121 -3.17 -1.19 19.67
CA LEU A 121 -3.63 -2.52 19.34
C LEU A 121 -2.85 -3.61 20.11
N ARG A 122 -1.52 -3.49 20.18
CA ARG A 122 -0.67 -4.44 20.93
C ARG A 122 -1.00 -4.47 22.43
N LEU A 123 -1.34 -3.33 23.00
CA LEU A 123 -1.76 -3.25 24.41
C LEU A 123 -3.15 -3.87 24.62
N ALA A 124 -4.07 -3.70 23.67
CA ALA A 124 -5.43 -4.24 23.75
C ALA A 124 -5.50 -5.74 23.40
N LEU A 125 -4.65 -6.22 22.50
CA LEU A 125 -4.66 -7.59 21.97
C LEU A 125 -3.24 -8.21 22.04
N PRO A 126 -2.69 -8.48 23.24
CA PRO A 126 -1.29 -8.87 23.44
C PRO A 126 -0.92 -10.22 22.81
N ASP A 127 -1.89 -11.11 22.60
CA ASP A 127 -1.67 -12.43 22.01
C ASP A 127 -1.61 -12.40 20.46
N ILE A 128 -1.92 -11.25 19.83
CA ILE A 128 -1.91 -11.10 18.38
C ILE A 128 -0.58 -10.47 17.94
N GLN A 129 0.11 -11.16 17.03
CA GLN A 129 1.28 -10.63 16.33
C GLN A 129 0.82 -9.91 15.06
N ILE A 130 1.43 -8.77 14.76
CA ILE A 130 1.09 -7.98 13.56
C ILE A 130 2.27 -7.98 12.60
N GLU A 131 1.99 -8.32 11.35
CA GLU A 131 2.88 -8.10 10.22
C GLU A 131 2.34 -6.97 9.35
N VAL A 132 3.20 -5.98 9.02
CA VAL A 132 2.81 -4.86 8.15
C VAL A 132 3.50 -4.99 6.80
N VAL A 133 2.71 -5.02 5.74
CA VAL A 133 3.18 -4.96 4.35
C VAL A 133 2.89 -3.58 3.79
N SER A 134 3.94 -2.78 3.65
CA SER A 134 3.86 -1.46 3.04
C SER A 134 3.90 -1.60 1.51
N SER A 135 2.78 -1.29 0.83
CA SER A 135 2.68 -1.40 -0.62
C SER A 135 1.56 -0.55 -1.18
N ASN A 136 1.84 0.16 -2.27
CA ASN A 136 0.83 0.90 -3.03
C ASN A 136 0.09 0.02 -4.05
N GLN A 137 0.48 -1.26 -4.20
CA GLN A 137 -0.19 -2.19 -5.12
C GLN A 137 -1.47 -2.75 -4.51
N VAL A 138 -2.55 -2.71 -5.28
CA VAL A 138 -3.88 -3.21 -4.88
C VAL A 138 -3.94 -4.75 -4.88
N SER A 139 -3.06 -5.41 -5.65
CA SER A 139 -3.06 -6.86 -5.87
C SER A 139 -2.80 -7.72 -4.63
N ASN A 140 -2.22 -7.15 -3.56
CA ASN A 140 -1.78 -7.92 -2.39
C ASN A 140 -2.94 -8.58 -1.62
N LEU A 141 -4.12 -7.97 -1.59
CA LEU A 141 -5.27 -8.56 -0.93
C LEU A 141 -5.91 -9.69 -1.76
N LEU A 142 -5.92 -9.52 -3.09
CA LEU A 142 -6.42 -10.55 -4.02
C LEU A 142 -5.57 -11.81 -4.01
N ARG A 143 -4.26 -11.64 -3.85
CA ARG A 143 -3.31 -12.77 -3.74
C ARG A 143 -3.25 -13.39 -2.35
N ARG A 144 -4.11 -12.93 -1.43
CA ARG A 144 -4.09 -13.33 -0.01
C ARG A 144 -2.71 -13.14 0.65
N GLU A 145 -1.95 -12.19 0.16
CA GLU A 145 -0.67 -11.80 0.77
C GLU A 145 -0.86 -11.01 2.06
N ALA A 146 -2.11 -10.62 2.38
CA ALA A 146 -2.49 -9.97 3.62
C ALA A 146 -3.92 -10.33 4.04
N ASP A 147 -4.20 -10.30 5.35
CA ASP A 147 -5.51 -10.56 5.93
C ASP A 147 -6.42 -9.32 5.87
N ILE A 148 -5.85 -8.15 6.13
CA ILE A 148 -6.55 -6.86 6.17
C ILE A 148 -5.82 -5.86 5.30
N ALA A 149 -6.56 -5.03 4.55
CA ALA A 149 -5.98 -3.94 3.77
C ALA A 149 -6.56 -2.59 4.16
N ILE A 150 -5.68 -1.57 4.20
CA ILE A 150 -6.05 -0.16 4.33
C ILE A 150 -5.67 0.52 3.02
N ARG A 151 -6.67 1.07 2.31
CA ARG A 151 -6.47 1.64 0.97
C ARG A 151 -7.16 2.99 0.83
N MET A 152 -6.54 3.88 0.04
CA MET A 152 -7.06 5.21 -0.31
C MET A 152 -7.96 5.19 -1.55
N MET A 153 -8.53 4.03 -1.87
CA MET A 153 -9.46 3.84 -2.97
C MET A 153 -10.44 2.72 -2.62
N ARG A 154 -11.64 2.79 -3.18
CA ARG A 154 -12.64 1.74 -2.98
C ARG A 154 -12.19 0.46 -3.68
N PRO A 155 -12.12 -0.68 -2.96
CA PRO A 155 -11.97 -1.98 -3.61
C PRO A 155 -13.22 -2.28 -4.46
N ASP A 156 -13.01 -2.76 -5.66
CA ASP A 156 -14.07 -3.12 -6.63
C ASP A 156 -14.35 -4.62 -6.67
N GLN A 157 -13.56 -5.43 -5.94
CA GLN A 157 -13.66 -6.88 -5.98
C GLN A 157 -14.80 -7.41 -5.11
N THR A 158 -15.62 -8.29 -5.68
CA THR A 158 -16.79 -8.90 -5.01
C THR A 158 -16.42 -9.86 -3.88
N SER A 159 -15.20 -10.40 -3.88
CA SER A 159 -14.68 -11.28 -2.82
C SER A 159 -14.29 -10.53 -1.54
N LEU A 160 -14.21 -9.20 -1.59
CA LEU A 160 -13.84 -8.38 -0.45
C LEU A 160 -15.08 -7.83 0.27
N VAL A 161 -14.95 -7.72 1.59
CA VAL A 161 -15.82 -6.91 2.42
C VAL A 161 -15.05 -5.65 2.78
N ALA A 162 -15.56 -4.49 2.35
CA ALA A 162 -14.90 -3.22 2.56
C ALA A 162 -15.80 -2.26 3.34
N ARG A 163 -15.19 -1.52 4.28
CA ARG A 163 -15.83 -0.47 5.07
C ARG A 163 -15.12 0.85 4.78
N LYS A 164 -15.86 1.89 4.39
CA LYS A 164 -15.33 3.25 4.32
C LYS A 164 -15.13 3.77 5.74
N LEU A 165 -13.93 4.29 6.03
CA LEU A 165 -13.57 4.82 7.35
C LEU A 165 -13.67 6.35 7.41
N GLY A 166 -13.49 7.01 6.28
CA GLY A 166 -13.51 8.46 6.17
C GLY A 166 -12.87 8.93 4.88
N ASP A 167 -12.65 10.22 4.81
CA ASP A 167 -11.93 10.87 3.71
C ASP A 167 -10.76 11.66 4.30
N VAL A 168 -9.59 11.55 3.67
CA VAL A 168 -8.38 12.30 4.05
C VAL A 168 -8.29 13.53 3.18
N PRO A 169 -8.34 14.72 3.76
CA PRO A 169 -8.07 15.95 3.02
C PRO A 169 -6.64 15.97 2.49
N VAL A 170 -6.47 16.49 1.28
CA VAL A 170 -5.18 16.73 0.64
C VAL A 170 -5.07 18.24 0.38
N GLY A 171 -3.92 18.80 0.70
CA GLY A 171 -3.64 20.21 0.49
C GLY A 171 -2.29 20.44 -0.18
N ALA A 172 -2.04 21.67 -0.59
CA ALA A 172 -0.73 22.13 -1.01
C ALA A 172 0.05 22.62 0.22
N PHE A 173 1.29 22.17 0.36
CA PHE A 173 2.13 22.48 1.51
C PHE A 173 3.56 22.76 1.08
N ALA A 174 4.25 23.62 1.85
CA ALA A 174 5.65 23.91 1.67
C ALA A 174 6.33 24.18 3.02
N HIS A 175 7.63 23.89 3.11
CA HIS A 175 8.41 24.22 4.30
C HIS A 175 8.61 25.72 4.43
N ARG A 176 8.55 26.28 5.65
CA ARG A 176 8.70 27.73 5.89
C ARG A 176 9.96 28.34 5.31
N HIS A 177 11.09 27.64 5.32
CA HIS A 177 12.32 28.14 4.70
C HIS A 177 12.22 28.28 3.18
N TYR A 178 11.43 27.41 2.52
CA TYR A 178 11.13 27.58 1.11
C TYR A 178 10.31 28.84 0.87
N LEU A 179 9.23 29.01 1.64
CA LEU A 179 8.34 30.18 1.52
C LEU A 179 9.07 31.49 1.83
N ALA A 180 9.99 31.50 2.82
CA ALA A 180 10.81 32.67 3.13
C ALA A 180 11.75 33.06 1.96
N ARG A 181 12.23 32.06 1.19
CA ARG A 181 13.14 32.27 0.05
C ARG A 181 12.42 32.65 -1.25
N ARG A 182 11.25 32.05 -1.50
CA ARG A 182 10.55 32.14 -2.79
C ARG A 182 9.24 32.92 -2.74
N GLY A 183 8.80 33.31 -1.55
CA GLY A 183 7.49 33.90 -1.33
C GLY A 183 6.40 32.86 -1.14
N THR A 184 5.23 33.32 -0.69
CA THR A 184 4.02 32.49 -0.53
C THR A 184 3.07 32.81 -1.68
N PRO A 185 2.62 31.81 -2.48
CA PRO A 185 1.68 32.07 -3.56
C PRO A 185 0.35 32.58 -2.99
N ALA A 186 -0.17 33.69 -3.52
CA ALA A 186 -1.43 34.29 -3.11
C ALA A 186 -2.63 33.74 -3.90
N GLN A 187 -2.40 33.19 -5.10
CA GLN A 187 -3.43 32.63 -5.97
C GLN A 187 -2.92 31.40 -6.73
N PRO A 188 -3.80 30.48 -7.17
CA PRO A 188 -3.40 29.23 -7.83
C PRO A 188 -2.48 29.40 -9.04
N THR A 189 -2.65 30.46 -9.84
CA THR A 189 -1.79 30.75 -10.99
C THR A 189 -0.34 30.98 -10.64
N GLU A 190 -0.04 31.40 -9.42
CA GLU A 190 1.32 31.65 -8.97
C GLU A 190 2.09 30.36 -8.67
N LEU A 191 1.40 29.23 -8.49
CA LEU A 191 2.05 27.92 -8.34
C LEU A 191 3.00 27.59 -9.50
N LEU A 192 2.70 28.08 -10.72
CA LEU A 192 3.57 27.89 -11.88
C LEU A 192 4.90 28.66 -11.80
N LYS A 193 5.03 29.58 -10.85
CA LYS A 193 6.28 30.32 -10.57
C LYS A 193 7.11 29.65 -9.46
N HIS A 194 6.59 28.58 -8.88
CA HIS A 194 7.22 27.84 -7.79
C HIS A 194 7.72 26.48 -8.26
N GLU A 195 8.67 25.92 -7.52
CA GLU A 195 9.12 24.55 -7.65
C GLU A 195 8.03 23.62 -7.15
N LEU A 196 7.38 22.85 -8.04
CA LEU A 196 6.37 21.88 -7.70
C LEU A 196 6.98 20.49 -7.47
N ILE A 197 6.41 19.76 -6.55
CA ILE A 197 6.75 18.36 -6.24
C ILE A 197 5.52 17.50 -6.57
N GLY A 198 5.70 16.45 -7.38
CA GLY A 198 4.58 15.61 -7.78
C GLY A 198 5.00 14.22 -8.24
N SER A 199 4.01 13.46 -8.76
CA SER A 199 4.24 12.14 -9.32
C SER A 199 4.79 12.20 -10.74
N ASP A 200 5.51 11.15 -11.14
CA ASP A 200 5.97 11.00 -12.52
C ASP A 200 4.91 10.36 -13.41
N THR A 201 4.22 9.35 -12.91
CA THR A 201 3.23 8.56 -13.67
C THR A 201 1.78 8.93 -13.34
N ASP A 202 1.47 9.29 -12.08
CA ASP A 202 0.10 9.64 -11.67
C ASP A 202 -0.25 11.07 -12.13
N PRO A 203 -1.23 11.22 -13.05
CA PRO A 203 -1.63 12.53 -13.57
C PRO A 203 -2.58 13.31 -12.63
N ALA A 204 -2.96 12.78 -11.48
CA ALA A 204 -4.05 13.32 -10.64
C ALA A 204 -3.88 14.81 -10.31
N ILE A 205 -2.67 15.24 -9.95
CA ILE A 205 -2.40 16.66 -9.64
C ILE A 205 -2.54 17.52 -10.89
N ARG A 206 -1.99 17.09 -12.03
CA ARG A 206 -2.12 17.83 -13.30
C ARG A 206 -3.58 17.93 -13.75
N GLN A 207 -4.32 16.83 -13.65
CA GLN A 207 -5.76 16.81 -13.96
C GLN A 207 -6.55 17.71 -13.03
N GLY A 208 -6.17 17.80 -11.74
CA GLY A 208 -6.76 18.75 -10.80
C GLY A 208 -6.57 20.20 -11.23
N PHE A 209 -5.37 20.56 -11.68
CA PHE A 209 -5.09 21.90 -12.25
C PHE A 209 -5.87 22.14 -13.55
N GLU A 210 -5.90 21.17 -14.43
CA GLU A 210 -6.61 21.25 -15.70
C GLU A 210 -8.13 21.47 -15.49
N ALA A 211 -8.71 20.78 -14.50
CA ALA A 211 -10.10 20.96 -14.11
C ALA A 211 -10.39 22.39 -13.57
N MET A 212 -9.38 23.07 -13.04
CA MET A 212 -9.45 24.48 -12.63
C MET A 212 -9.10 25.47 -13.79
N GLY A 213 -8.84 24.97 -15.00
CA GLY A 213 -8.50 25.76 -16.17
C GLY A 213 -7.01 26.08 -16.31
N TYR A 214 -6.12 25.41 -15.56
CA TYR A 214 -4.68 25.64 -15.60
C TYR A 214 -3.94 24.46 -16.22
N LEU A 215 -3.22 24.70 -17.31
CA LEU A 215 -2.32 23.70 -17.89
C LEU A 215 -0.99 23.73 -17.14
N VAL A 216 -0.69 22.65 -16.44
CA VAL A 216 0.59 22.46 -15.75
C VAL A 216 1.42 21.44 -16.54
N PRO A 217 2.46 21.86 -17.26
CA PRO A 217 3.30 20.96 -18.00
C PRO A 217 4.12 20.09 -17.03
N ARG A 218 4.55 18.92 -17.52
CA ARG A 218 5.36 17.99 -16.72
C ARG A 218 6.65 18.61 -16.20
N GLU A 219 7.19 19.53 -16.97
CA GLU A 219 8.45 20.26 -16.71
C GLU A 219 8.31 21.29 -15.58
N ALA A 220 7.10 21.67 -15.19
CA ALA A 220 6.84 22.55 -14.05
C ALA A 220 7.17 21.87 -12.70
N PHE A 221 7.29 20.54 -12.69
CA PHE A 221 7.65 19.81 -11.50
C PHE A 221 9.17 19.71 -11.36
N ALA A 222 9.72 20.39 -10.37
CA ALA A 222 11.15 20.36 -10.06
C ALA A 222 11.60 18.98 -9.52
N LEU A 223 10.69 18.25 -8.88
CA LEU A 223 10.90 16.88 -8.46
C LEU A 223 9.67 16.03 -8.82
N ARG A 224 9.91 14.88 -9.43
CA ARG A 224 8.90 13.89 -9.71
C ARG A 224 9.30 12.56 -9.12
N SER A 225 8.41 11.95 -8.37
CA SER A 225 8.58 10.61 -7.80
C SER A 225 7.21 9.98 -7.58
N ASP A 226 7.06 8.70 -7.91
CA ASP A 226 5.84 7.94 -7.59
C ASP A 226 5.85 7.41 -6.14
N ASP A 227 6.95 7.57 -5.43
CA ASP A 227 7.03 7.31 -4.01
C ASP A 227 6.59 8.57 -3.22
N LEU A 228 5.43 8.46 -2.57
CA LEU A 228 4.85 9.55 -1.78
C LEU A 228 5.71 9.95 -0.57
N MET A 229 6.56 9.04 -0.06
CA MET A 229 7.48 9.39 1.02
C MET A 229 8.66 10.23 0.51
N VAL A 230 9.13 9.98 -0.71
CA VAL A 230 10.12 10.84 -1.37
C VAL A 230 9.56 12.24 -1.58
N GLN A 231 8.31 12.35 -2.07
CA GLN A 231 7.63 13.65 -2.22
C GLN A 231 7.51 14.36 -0.87
N TRP A 232 7.05 13.66 0.17
CA TRP A 232 6.93 14.22 1.51
C TRP A 232 8.25 14.73 2.08
N GLN A 233 9.32 13.94 1.97
CA GLN A 233 10.64 14.36 2.44
C GLN A 233 11.20 15.54 1.65
N ALA A 234 10.90 15.66 0.36
CA ALA A 234 11.28 16.80 -0.45
C ALA A 234 10.56 18.10 -0.01
N VAL A 235 9.27 18.01 0.35
CA VAL A 235 8.53 19.13 0.95
C VAL A 235 9.19 19.57 2.26
N ARG A 236 9.47 18.62 3.16
CA ARG A 236 10.13 18.88 4.45
C ARG A 236 11.52 19.48 4.31
N ALA A 237 12.27 19.06 3.31
CA ALA A 237 13.59 19.61 2.99
C ALA A 237 13.52 21.04 2.39
N GLY A 238 12.32 21.56 2.10
CA GLY A 238 12.16 22.88 1.51
C GLY A 238 12.54 22.94 0.04
N LEU A 239 12.37 21.84 -0.71
CA LEU A 239 12.63 21.81 -2.14
C LEU A 239 11.57 22.59 -2.93
N GLY A 240 10.30 22.52 -2.51
CA GLY A 240 9.21 23.16 -3.23
C GLY A 240 7.85 22.97 -2.55
N ILE A 241 6.79 23.21 -3.33
CA ILE A 241 5.39 22.99 -2.94
C ILE A 241 4.96 21.60 -3.37
N GLY A 242 4.49 20.78 -2.43
CA GLY A 242 3.95 19.45 -2.69
C GLY A 242 2.50 19.31 -2.26
N PHE A 243 1.84 18.28 -2.77
CA PHE A 243 0.44 17.97 -2.52
C PHE A 243 0.36 16.73 -1.63
N VAL A 244 0.11 16.92 -0.35
CA VAL A 244 0.20 15.86 0.67
C VAL A 244 -1.08 15.80 1.50
N ALA A 245 -1.28 14.65 2.16
CA ALA A 245 -2.37 14.47 3.08
C ALA A 245 -2.19 15.38 4.31
N GLU A 246 -3.27 15.99 4.79
CA GLU A 246 -3.21 16.91 5.93
C GLU A 246 -2.62 16.30 7.20
N TYR A 247 -2.91 15.01 7.46
CA TYR A 247 -2.33 14.32 8.62
C TYR A 247 -0.80 14.26 8.56
N GLN A 248 -0.21 14.18 7.35
CA GLN A 248 1.24 14.19 7.18
C GLN A 248 1.83 15.58 7.47
N ALA A 249 1.18 16.62 6.94
CA ALA A 249 1.62 17.99 7.15
C ALA A 249 1.61 18.39 8.64
N CYS A 250 0.69 17.83 9.41
CA CYS A 250 0.61 18.08 10.85
C CYS A 250 1.74 17.45 11.67
N MET A 251 2.48 16.51 11.12
CA MET A 251 3.63 15.91 11.79
C MET A 251 4.86 16.81 11.82
N ASP A 252 4.88 17.85 10.96
CA ASP A 252 5.99 18.80 10.93
C ASP A 252 5.47 20.24 11.06
N PRO A 253 5.76 20.92 12.18
CA PRO A 253 5.28 22.28 12.42
C PRO A 253 5.88 23.32 11.46
N ASP A 254 6.97 22.98 10.79
CA ASP A 254 7.64 23.85 9.82
C ASP A 254 7.10 23.75 8.41
N VAL A 255 6.23 22.76 8.17
CA VAL A 255 5.50 22.60 6.92
C VAL A 255 4.16 23.34 7.01
N LEU A 256 3.99 24.36 6.20
CA LEU A 256 2.86 25.26 6.23
C LEU A 256 1.92 25.05 5.02
N PRO A 257 0.60 25.18 5.22
CA PRO A 257 -0.33 25.12 4.10
C PRO A 257 -0.22 26.36 3.21
N VAL A 258 -0.41 26.18 1.92
CA VAL A 258 -0.50 27.27 0.95
C VAL A 258 -1.82 27.18 0.18
N LEU A 259 -2.37 28.33 -0.24
CA LEU A 259 -3.61 28.46 -1.03
C LEU A 259 -4.81 27.75 -0.39
N VAL A 260 -4.95 27.85 0.92
CA VAL A 260 -6.03 27.19 1.67
C VAL A 260 -7.39 27.67 1.15
N GLY A 261 -8.29 26.71 0.88
CA GLY A 261 -9.63 27.00 0.35
C GLY A 261 -9.69 27.46 -1.10
N GLN A 262 -8.53 27.68 -1.74
CA GLN A 262 -8.46 28.11 -3.13
C GLN A 262 -8.21 26.97 -4.13
N LEU A 263 -7.74 25.81 -3.63
CA LEU A 263 -7.51 24.61 -4.45
C LEU A 263 -8.63 23.61 -4.21
N GLN A 264 -9.22 23.13 -5.31
CA GLN A 264 -10.22 22.06 -5.27
C GLN A 264 -9.52 20.70 -5.44
N ILE A 265 -8.91 20.21 -4.36
CA ILE A 265 -8.26 18.90 -4.37
C ILE A 265 -9.26 17.89 -3.78
N ARG A 266 -9.51 16.80 -4.54
CA ARG A 266 -10.42 15.76 -4.08
C ARG A 266 -9.81 15.01 -2.90
N PRO A 267 -10.53 14.89 -1.78
CA PRO A 267 -10.04 14.10 -0.65
C PRO A 267 -9.92 12.61 -1.00
N LEU A 268 -9.00 11.92 -0.36
CA LEU A 268 -8.75 10.50 -0.58
C LEU A 268 -9.65 9.66 0.34
N PRO A 269 -10.54 8.80 -0.20
CA PRO A 269 -11.38 7.95 0.62
C PRO A 269 -10.56 6.82 1.22
N VAL A 270 -10.66 6.61 2.54
CA VAL A 270 -9.98 5.51 3.23
C VAL A 270 -10.91 4.34 3.42
N TRP A 271 -10.47 3.19 3.00
CA TRP A 271 -11.20 1.94 3.07
C TRP A 271 -10.41 0.89 3.85
N LEU A 272 -11.11 0.20 4.74
CA LEU A 272 -10.64 -1.00 5.40
C LEU A 272 -11.30 -2.20 4.74
N ALA A 273 -10.51 -3.15 4.25
CA ALA A 273 -11.00 -4.29 3.51
C ALA A 273 -10.43 -5.60 4.06
N VAL A 274 -11.24 -6.66 3.96
CA VAL A 274 -10.90 -8.01 4.36
C VAL A 274 -11.53 -9.00 3.38
N HIS A 275 -10.87 -10.12 3.12
CA HIS A 275 -11.47 -11.16 2.29
C HIS A 275 -12.68 -11.79 3.01
N ARG A 276 -13.79 -11.99 2.28
CA ARG A 276 -15.06 -12.49 2.85
C ARG A 276 -14.91 -13.78 3.65
N GLU A 277 -14.10 -14.70 3.17
CA GLU A 277 -13.91 -16.02 3.76
C GLU A 277 -13.14 -15.99 5.08
N ILE A 278 -12.14 -15.11 5.23
CA ILE A 278 -11.31 -15.02 6.44
C ILE A 278 -11.88 -14.08 7.51
N ARG A 279 -12.93 -13.31 7.16
CA ARG A 279 -13.63 -12.43 8.10
C ARG A 279 -14.21 -13.18 9.32
N THR A 280 -14.46 -14.48 9.21
CA THR A 280 -14.98 -15.33 10.29
C THR A 280 -13.93 -15.67 11.36
N SER A 281 -12.63 -15.55 11.04
CA SER A 281 -11.54 -15.74 12.00
C SER A 281 -11.64 -14.71 13.13
N ARG A 282 -11.73 -15.19 14.38
CA ARG A 282 -11.88 -14.34 15.58
C ARG A 282 -10.73 -13.31 15.69
N ARG A 283 -9.48 -13.76 15.49
CA ARG A 283 -8.31 -12.86 15.57
C ARG A 283 -8.35 -11.76 14.51
N ILE A 284 -8.66 -12.12 13.24
CA ILE A 284 -8.74 -11.15 12.14
C ILE A 284 -9.87 -10.16 12.39
N ARG A 285 -11.03 -10.65 12.86
CA ARG A 285 -12.16 -9.80 13.20
C ARG A 285 -11.83 -8.83 14.33
N SER A 286 -11.17 -9.30 15.41
CA SER A 286 -10.77 -8.42 16.52
C SER A 286 -9.83 -7.29 16.05
N VAL A 287 -8.86 -7.60 15.19
CA VAL A 287 -7.96 -6.58 14.60
C VAL A 287 -8.73 -5.65 13.65
N PHE A 288 -9.60 -6.21 12.81
CA PHE A 288 -10.42 -5.41 11.90
C PHE A 288 -11.33 -4.42 12.65
N ASP A 289 -12.03 -4.89 13.68
CA ASP A 289 -12.94 -4.07 14.49
C ASP A 289 -12.16 -2.99 15.25
N PHE A 290 -10.96 -3.32 15.79
CA PHE A 290 -10.07 -2.35 16.42
C PHE A 290 -9.62 -1.26 15.44
N LEU A 291 -9.14 -1.65 14.26
CA LEU A 291 -8.72 -0.68 13.22
C LEU A 291 -9.89 0.16 12.72
N ALA A 292 -11.08 -0.44 12.60
CA ALA A 292 -12.28 0.27 12.17
C ALA A 292 -12.78 1.32 13.19
N ALA A 293 -12.41 1.17 14.47
CA ALA A 293 -12.67 2.14 15.52
C ALA A 293 -11.57 3.21 15.60
N ALA A 294 -10.29 2.80 15.56
CA ALA A 294 -9.17 3.71 15.80
C ALA A 294 -8.80 4.59 14.58
N LEU A 295 -8.89 4.05 13.35
CA LEU A 295 -8.50 4.80 12.16
C LEU A 295 -9.32 6.07 11.90
N PRO A 296 -10.66 6.10 12.04
CA PRO A 296 -11.42 7.34 11.84
C PRO A 296 -10.98 8.48 12.74
N GLU A 297 -10.61 8.20 13.99
CA GLU A 297 -10.09 9.20 14.93
C GLU A 297 -8.73 9.73 14.48
N ALA A 298 -7.83 8.84 14.04
CA ALA A 298 -6.51 9.22 13.54
C ALA A 298 -6.56 9.96 12.20
N LEU A 299 -7.60 9.74 11.40
CA LEU A 299 -7.85 10.40 10.12
C LEU A 299 -8.61 11.72 10.26
N ALA A 300 -9.24 11.96 11.40
CA ALA A 300 -9.92 13.22 11.64
C ALA A 300 -8.92 14.37 11.49
N PRO A 301 -9.34 15.52 10.88
CA PRO A 301 -8.44 16.65 10.71
C PRO A 301 -7.87 17.01 12.08
N PRO A 302 -6.54 16.93 12.25
CA PRO A 302 -5.94 17.15 13.53
C PRO A 302 -6.20 18.59 13.96
N SER A 303 -6.36 18.79 15.28
CA SER A 303 -6.55 20.09 15.92
C SER A 303 -5.50 21.13 15.51
N CYS A 304 -4.33 20.67 15.08
CA CYS A 304 -3.24 21.52 14.60
C CYS A 304 -3.61 22.38 13.37
N LEU A 305 -4.48 21.92 12.48
CA LEU A 305 -4.96 22.74 11.37
C LEU A 305 -6.17 23.61 11.78
N ARG A 306 -6.93 23.20 12.79
CA ARG A 306 -8.04 24.01 13.35
C ARG A 306 -7.53 25.11 14.26
N LEU A 307 -6.39 24.93 14.95
CA LEU A 307 -5.78 25.90 15.87
C LEU A 307 -4.71 26.78 15.21
N ARG A 308 -4.24 26.44 14.04
CA ARG A 308 -3.44 27.36 13.20
C ARG A 308 -4.44 28.35 12.58
N ASP A 309 -4.90 29.27 13.41
CA ASP A 309 -5.67 30.40 12.95
C ASP A 309 -5.00 30.98 11.71
N TYR A 310 -5.71 31.03 10.59
CA TYR A 310 -5.29 31.60 9.33
C TYR A 310 -4.84 33.07 9.45
N SER A 311 -5.03 33.68 10.62
CA SER A 311 -4.54 35.00 11.01
C SER A 311 -3.00 35.12 11.01
N ALA A 312 -2.25 34.00 11.24
CA ALA A 312 -0.79 34.07 11.25
C ALA A 312 -0.18 34.29 9.85
N ALA A 313 -0.83 33.83 8.79
CA ALA A 313 -0.38 34.08 7.41
C ALA A 313 -0.64 35.53 6.97
N ALA A 314 -1.69 36.16 7.50
CA ALA A 314 -1.99 37.59 7.26
C ALA A 314 -1.05 38.54 8.00
N ASN A 315 -0.55 38.15 9.17
CA ASN A 315 0.36 38.98 9.97
C ASN A 315 1.82 39.00 9.45
N PHE A 316 2.20 38.04 8.61
CA PHE A 316 3.54 38.08 7.98
C PHE A 316 3.65 39.13 6.85
N GLN A 317 2.53 39.52 6.24
CA GLN A 317 2.51 40.57 5.20
C GLN A 317 2.62 41.98 5.80
N SER A 318 2.25 42.22 7.06
CA SER A 318 2.31 43.54 7.67
C SER A 318 3.68 43.91 8.23
N HIS A 319 4.63 42.96 8.42
CA HIS A 319 5.98 43.23 8.92
C HIS A 319 7.01 43.43 7.81
N ALA A 320 6.70 43.06 6.55
CA ALA A 320 7.59 43.27 5.41
C ALA A 320 7.43 44.66 4.71
N GLN A 321 6.44 45.47 5.16
CA GLN A 321 6.21 46.82 4.62
C GLN A 321 6.69 47.96 5.55
N GLY A 322 7.39 47.61 6.63
CA GLY A 322 7.86 48.57 7.64
C GLY A 322 9.36 48.52 7.90
N LEU A 323 10.20 48.38 6.86
CA LEU A 323 11.66 48.70 6.90
C LEU A 323 12.09 49.30 5.58
#